data_bc95a9af9074818b976149bc72e8b151
#
_entry.id   bc95a9af9074818b976149bc72e8b151
#
_cell.length_a   1.000
_cell.length_b   1.000
_cell.length_c   1.000
_cell.angle_alpha   90.00
_cell.angle_beta   90.00
_cell.angle_gamma   90.00
#
_symmetry.space_group_name_H-M   'P 1'
#
loop_
_entity.id
_entity.type
_entity.pdbx_description
1 polymer ?
#
loop_
_entity_poly.entity_id
_entity_poly.type
_entity_poly.pdbx_seq_one_letter_code
_entity_poly.pdbx_strand_id
1 'polypeptide(L)'
;LPVGTIKCYVLVEQIEQCFQLMEIRAALSPHFVGFNTGRWDYINSVSDALAWDRDFVNPNIQAITMTYGYMRTYEDRVRRAMNTPDRNGRFALWQGGMEPNIPVGSEAGVSASMKKAVAGAEREQREGASGKWVAHWKMVHIVRPVWERAGQANQAGRAFPALTYTPEDAAGLMMLEPAPRTIAGARDLLSVALQYG
;
A
#
# COMPACT_ATOMS: atom_id res chain seq x y z
N LEU A 1 6.14 4.50 -31.17
CA LEU A 1 5.30 5.32 -30.29
C LEU A 1 6.11 6.49 -29.77
N PRO A 2 5.55 7.69 -29.64
CA PRO A 2 6.23 8.82 -29.01
C PRO A 2 6.65 8.50 -27.55
N VAL A 3 7.75 9.11 -27.08
CA VAL A 3 8.20 8.95 -25.69
C VAL A 3 7.10 9.43 -24.74
N GLY A 4 6.84 8.65 -23.70
CA GLY A 4 5.79 8.94 -22.72
C GLY A 4 4.37 8.48 -23.11
N THR A 5 4.19 7.82 -24.25
CA THR A 5 2.89 7.22 -24.61
C THR A 5 2.52 6.07 -23.65
N ILE A 6 3.49 5.20 -23.33
CA ILE A 6 3.28 4.14 -22.36
C ILE A 6 3.38 4.75 -20.95
N LYS A 7 2.38 4.47 -20.15
CA LYS A 7 2.27 4.95 -18.76
C LYS A 7 2.30 3.77 -17.81
N CYS A 8 2.96 3.94 -16.67
CA CYS A 8 3.06 2.90 -15.66
C CYS A 8 2.84 3.44 -14.24
N TYR A 9 2.19 2.63 -13.43
CA TYR A 9 2.33 2.64 -11.98
C TYR A 9 3.43 1.67 -11.58
N VAL A 10 4.15 2.00 -10.53
CA VAL A 10 5.15 1.10 -9.92
C VAL A 10 4.63 0.65 -8.57
N LEU A 11 4.66 -0.65 -8.32
CA LEU A 11 4.39 -1.17 -6.98
C LEU A 11 5.59 -0.85 -6.07
N VAL A 12 5.30 -0.25 -4.92
CA VAL A 12 6.27 -0.11 -3.83
C VAL A 12 5.99 -1.23 -2.84
N GLU A 13 6.82 -2.25 -2.88
CA GLU A 13 6.61 -3.49 -2.13
C GLU A 13 7.90 -4.10 -1.60
N GLN A 14 9.01 -3.38 -1.75
CA GLN A 14 10.32 -3.74 -1.21
C GLN A 14 10.79 -2.61 -0.28
N ILE A 15 11.41 -2.98 0.85
CA ILE A 15 11.88 -1.99 1.83
C ILE A 15 12.89 -1.02 1.20
N GLU A 16 13.75 -1.50 0.31
CA GLU A 16 14.76 -0.70 -0.39
C GLU A 16 14.13 0.38 -1.27
N GLN A 17 12.99 0.10 -1.89
CA GLN A 17 12.28 1.09 -2.71
C GLN A 17 11.87 2.31 -1.90
N CYS A 18 11.57 2.13 -0.61
CA CYS A 18 11.18 3.24 0.27
C CYS A 18 12.29 4.28 0.47
N PHE A 19 13.54 3.92 0.16
CA PHE A 19 14.69 4.82 0.18
C PHE A 19 15.01 5.42 -1.20
N GLN A 20 14.30 5.01 -2.26
CA GLN A 20 14.60 5.39 -3.65
C GLN A 20 13.35 5.89 -4.40
N LEU A 21 12.31 6.33 -3.70
CA LEU A 21 11.03 6.70 -4.32
C LEU A 21 11.19 7.83 -5.34
N MET A 22 11.97 8.85 -5.03
CA MET A 22 12.16 10.00 -5.91
C MET A 22 13.08 9.66 -7.08
N GLU A 23 14.06 8.80 -6.89
CA GLU A 23 14.96 8.29 -7.92
C GLU A 23 14.22 7.42 -8.94
N ILE A 24 13.37 6.52 -8.48
CA ILE A 24 12.50 5.69 -9.34
C ILE A 24 11.59 6.59 -10.18
N ARG A 25 10.95 7.57 -9.54
CA ARG A 25 10.12 8.55 -10.24
C ARG A 25 10.89 9.33 -11.30
N ALA A 26 12.09 9.78 -10.98
CA ALA A 26 12.94 10.52 -11.90
C ALA A 26 13.41 9.65 -13.09
N ALA A 27 13.82 8.41 -12.83
CA ALA A 27 14.27 7.47 -13.85
C ALA A 27 13.17 7.14 -14.87
N LEU A 28 11.93 6.96 -14.42
CA LEU A 28 10.80 6.67 -15.28
C LEU A 28 10.24 7.91 -16.00
N SER A 29 10.49 9.10 -15.46
CA SER A 29 10.19 10.41 -16.07
C SER A 29 8.81 10.45 -16.76
N PRO A 30 8.69 10.61 -18.11
CA PRO A 30 7.40 10.80 -18.76
C PRO A 30 6.50 9.56 -18.75
N HIS A 31 7.04 8.39 -18.40
CA HIS A 31 6.28 7.14 -18.29
C HIS A 31 5.61 6.99 -16.92
N PHE A 32 6.10 7.68 -15.90
CA PHE A 32 5.64 7.53 -14.54
C PHE A 32 4.28 8.21 -14.30
N VAL A 33 3.32 7.46 -13.78
CA VAL A 33 2.01 7.96 -13.34
C VAL A 33 1.95 8.08 -11.83
N GLY A 34 2.47 7.08 -11.12
CA GLY A 34 2.40 7.04 -9.68
C GLY A 34 2.91 5.75 -9.07
N PHE A 35 2.76 5.67 -7.75
CA PHE A 35 3.03 4.45 -6.99
C PHE A 35 1.74 3.76 -6.56
N ASN A 36 1.81 2.43 -6.50
CA ASN A 36 0.83 1.57 -5.87
C ASN A 36 1.45 0.94 -4.62
N THR A 37 0.69 0.85 -3.54
CA THR A 37 1.15 0.20 -2.31
C THR A 37 0.88 -1.30 -2.35
N GLY A 38 1.92 -2.14 -2.15
CA GLY A 38 1.87 -3.59 -2.10
C GLY A 38 2.10 -4.13 -0.69
N ARG A 39 1.01 -4.30 0.09
CA ARG A 39 1.09 -4.60 1.52
C ARG A 39 1.78 -5.92 1.84
N TRP A 40 1.36 -7.00 1.20
CA TRP A 40 1.83 -8.35 1.53
C TRP A 40 3.31 -8.54 1.20
N ASP A 41 3.71 -8.10 0.02
CA ASP A 41 5.09 -8.19 -0.43
C ASP A 41 6.00 -7.27 0.38
N TYR A 42 5.49 -6.09 0.80
CA TYR A 42 6.24 -5.22 1.71
C TYR A 42 6.48 -5.88 3.08
N ILE A 43 5.47 -6.54 3.66
CA ILE A 43 5.62 -7.31 4.91
C ILE A 43 6.67 -8.40 4.75
N ASN A 44 6.64 -9.12 3.62
CA ASN A 44 7.64 -10.14 3.30
C ASN A 44 9.03 -9.54 3.19
N SER A 45 9.18 -8.46 2.44
CA SER A 45 10.46 -7.76 2.25
C SER A 45 11.10 -7.33 3.58
N VAL A 46 10.31 -6.75 4.49
CA VAL A 46 10.78 -6.39 5.84
C VAL A 46 11.19 -7.64 6.63
N SER A 47 10.40 -8.71 6.52
CA SER A 47 10.69 -9.98 7.21
C SER A 47 11.99 -10.59 6.72
N ASP A 48 12.22 -10.61 5.41
CA ASP A 48 13.43 -11.14 4.80
C ASP A 48 14.67 -10.31 5.15
N ALA A 49 14.56 -9.00 5.08
CA ALA A 49 15.64 -8.09 5.42
C ALA A 49 16.10 -8.22 6.88
N LEU A 50 15.20 -8.59 7.77
CA LEU A 50 15.47 -8.72 9.22
C LEU A 50 15.42 -10.17 9.73
N ALA A 51 15.45 -11.16 8.83
CA ALA A 51 15.41 -12.58 9.19
C ALA A 51 16.58 -13.04 10.07
N TRP A 52 17.69 -12.31 10.06
CA TRP A 52 18.86 -12.55 10.90
C TRP A 52 18.69 -12.05 12.35
N ASP A 53 17.76 -11.13 12.59
CA ASP A 53 17.47 -10.56 13.90
C ASP A 53 16.43 -11.42 14.64
N ARG A 54 16.85 -12.09 15.72
CA ARG A 54 15.99 -12.95 16.52
C ARG A 54 14.88 -12.20 17.26
N ASP A 55 15.08 -10.91 17.50
CA ASP A 55 14.11 -10.07 18.19
C ASP A 55 13.08 -9.46 17.23
N PHE A 56 13.36 -9.47 15.92
CA PHE A 56 12.42 -9.06 14.90
C PHE A 56 11.43 -10.18 14.56
N VAL A 57 10.37 -10.28 15.33
CA VAL A 57 9.30 -11.27 15.11
C VAL A 57 8.00 -10.55 14.83
N ASN A 58 7.49 -10.70 13.61
CA ASN A 58 6.19 -10.16 13.23
C ASN A 58 5.06 -10.75 14.10
N PRO A 59 4.03 -9.97 14.43
CA PRO A 59 2.83 -10.50 15.05
C PRO A 59 1.98 -11.31 14.04
N ASN A 60 0.87 -11.85 14.52
CA ASN A 60 -0.10 -12.49 13.64
C ASN A 60 -0.47 -11.57 12.48
N ILE A 61 -0.53 -12.12 11.27
CA ILE A 61 -0.74 -11.33 10.04
C ILE A 61 -2.00 -10.46 10.06
N GLN A 62 -3.05 -10.89 10.78
CA GLN A 62 -4.27 -10.11 10.94
C GLN A 62 -4.06 -8.80 11.71
N ALA A 63 -3.02 -8.73 12.55
CA ALA A 63 -2.67 -7.52 13.29
C ALA A 63 -1.85 -6.52 12.45
N ILE A 64 -1.21 -6.97 11.36
CA ILE A 64 -0.40 -6.10 10.49
C ILE A 64 -1.32 -5.42 9.46
N THR A 65 -2.10 -4.48 9.94
CA THR A 65 -2.94 -3.62 9.09
C THR A 65 -2.13 -2.44 8.54
N MET A 66 -2.71 -1.64 7.65
CA MET A 66 -2.06 -0.41 7.16
C MET A 66 -1.86 0.66 8.24
N THR A 67 -2.41 0.45 9.43
CA THR A 67 -2.21 1.32 10.60
C THR A 67 -1.19 0.76 11.60
N TYR A 68 -0.61 -0.41 11.33
CA TYR A 68 0.42 -1.01 12.16
C TYR A 68 1.78 -0.32 11.95
N GLY A 69 2.58 -0.19 12.97
CA GLY A 69 3.92 0.38 13.04
C GLY A 69 4.61 0.71 11.72
N TYR A 70 5.39 -0.19 11.19
CA TYR A 70 6.14 0.04 9.94
C TYR A 70 5.23 0.26 8.70
N MET A 71 3.99 -0.27 8.71
CA MET A 71 3.06 -0.06 7.60
C MET A 71 2.60 1.40 7.48
N ARG A 72 2.42 2.10 8.62
CA ARG A 72 2.10 3.54 8.60
C ARG A 72 3.22 4.36 8.01
N THR A 73 4.46 4.09 8.41
CA THR A 73 5.64 4.79 7.88
C THR A 73 5.81 4.53 6.39
N TYR A 74 5.66 3.29 5.96
CA TYR A 74 5.69 2.90 4.56
C TYR A 74 4.67 3.67 3.72
N GLU A 75 3.40 3.66 4.10
CA GLU A 75 2.33 4.37 3.40
C GLU A 75 2.56 5.90 3.41
N ASP A 76 3.00 6.44 4.55
CA ASP A 76 3.30 7.86 4.69
C ASP A 76 4.42 8.31 3.75
N ARG A 77 5.45 7.52 3.57
CA ARG A 77 6.52 7.82 2.61
C ARG A 77 6.02 7.83 1.17
N VAL A 78 5.21 6.87 0.78
CA VAL A 78 4.63 6.80 -0.57
C VAL A 78 3.76 8.04 -0.84
N ARG A 79 2.85 8.40 0.07
CA ARG A 79 1.98 9.56 -0.12
C ARG A 79 2.75 10.88 -0.18
N ARG A 80 3.82 11.04 0.62
CA ARG A 80 4.69 12.22 0.57
C ARG A 80 5.44 12.30 -0.76
N ALA A 81 6.03 11.21 -1.23
CA ALA A 81 6.72 11.15 -2.50
C ALA A 81 5.79 11.54 -3.68
N MET A 82 4.53 11.10 -3.65
CA MET A 82 3.56 11.43 -4.71
C MET A 82 3.09 12.88 -4.65
N ASN A 83 3.06 13.47 -3.47
CA ASN A 83 2.68 14.87 -3.25
C ASN A 83 3.87 15.85 -3.20
N THR A 84 5.08 15.38 -3.53
CA THR A 84 6.22 16.24 -3.81
C THR A 84 6.18 16.62 -5.29
N PRO A 85 6.17 17.92 -5.65
CA PRO A 85 6.15 18.32 -7.05
C PRO A 85 7.47 17.98 -7.75
N ASP A 86 7.41 17.64 -9.03
CA ASP A 86 8.61 17.58 -9.89
C ASP A 86 9.11 19.00 -10.23
N ARG A 87 10.22 19.09 -10.97
CA ARG A 87 10.80 20.38 -11.41
C ARG A 87 9.85 21.23 -12.26
N ASN A 88 8.78 20.68 -12.79
CA ASN A 88 7.75 21.37 -13.55
C ASN A 88 6.48 21.64 -12.72
N GLY A 89 6.53 21.43 -11.41
CA GLY A 89 5.40 21.61 -10.51
C GLY A 89 4.32 20.52 -10.57
N ARG A 90 4.62 19.38 -11.24
CA ARG A 90 3.63 18.30 -11.41
C ARG A 90 3.73 17.29 -10.27
N PHE A 91 2.59 16.86 -9.80
CA PHE A 91 2.44 15.78 -8.83
C PHE A 91 2.24 14.44 -9.52
N ALA A 92 2.39 13.36 -8.78
CA ALA A 92 2.08 12.01 -9.21
C ALA A 92 0.91 11.44 -8.39
N LEU A 93 0.42 10.27 -8.76
CA LEU A 93 -0.75 9.68 -8.13
C LEU A 93 -0.33 8.56 -7.16
N TRP A 94 -0.99 8.49 -6.03
CA TRP A 94 -0.93 7.32 -5.17
C TRP A 94 -2.18 6.48 -5.38
N GLN A 95 -1.98 5.23 -5.77
CA GLN A 95 -3.00 4.20 -5.85
C GLN A 95 -2.89 3.31 -4.61
N GLY A 96 -3.97 3.16 -3.87
CA GLY A 96 -4.06 2.26 -2.72
C GLY A 96 -3.84 0.80 -3.11
N GLY A 97 -3.60 -0.04 -2.11
CA GLY A 97 -3.31 -1.45 -2.30
C GLY A 97 -4.41 -2.23 -3.01
N MET A 98 -4.04 -3.41 -3.50
CA MET A 98 -5.00 -4.31 -4.13
C MET A 98 -6.07 -4.76 -3.13
N GLU A 99 -7.33 -4.65 -3.53
CA GLU A 99 -8.45 -5.25 -2.81
C GLU A 99 -8.62 -6.71 -3.25
N PRO A 100 -8.28 -7.69 -2.41
CA PRO A 100 -8.30 -9.10 -2.80
C PRO A 100 -9.68 -9.74 -2.73
N ASN A 101 -10.62 -9.11 -2.02
CA ASN A 101 -11.95 -9.68 -1.86
C ASN A 101 -12.69 -9.72 -3.21
N ILE A 102 -13.42 -10.81 -3.44
CA ILE A 102 -14.30 -10.98 -4.58
C ILE A 102 -15.71 -11.27 -4.08
N PRO A 103 -16.77 -10.83 -4.78
CA PRO A 103 -18.14 -11.02 -4.35
C PRO A 103 -18.63 -12.43 -4.73
N VAL A 104 -17.99 -13.47 -4.17
CA VAL A 104 -18.31 -14.88 -4.41
C VAL A 104 -18.39 -15.61 -3.07
N GLY A 105 -19.38 -16.49 -2.90
CA GLY A 105 -19.58 -17.27 -1.70
C GLY A 105 -20.99 -17.11 -1.11
N SER A 106 -21.15 -17.38 0.18
CA SER A 106 -22.43 -17.19 0.86
C SER A 106 -22.79 -15.70 0.95
N GLU A 107 -24.06 -15.37 0.92
CA GLU A 107 -24.55 -13.99 1.00
C GLU A 107 -23.99 -13.23 2.21
N ALA A 108 -23.99 -13.86 3.40
CA ALA A 108 -23.45 -13.27 4.61
C ALA A 108 -21.94 -13.02 4.50
N GLY A 109 -21.18 -13.97 3.95
CA GLY A 109 -19.72 -13.84 3.74
C GLY A 109 -19.39 -12.74 2.74
N VAL A 110 -20.10 -12.68 1.63
CA VAL A 110 -19.98 -11.61 0.61
C VAL A 110 -20.27 -10.25 1.25
N SER A 111 -21.38 -10.12 1.98
CA SER A 111 -21.73 -8.86 2.65
C SER A 111 -20.65 -8.37 3.60
N ALA A 112 -20.10 -9.27 4.44
CA ALA A 112 -19.02 -8.92 5.36
C ALA A 112 -17.74 -8.50 4.63
N SER A 113 -17.35 -9.23 3.57
CA SER A 113 -16.18 -8.91 2.74
C SER A 113 -16.32 -7.58 2.03
N MET A 114 -17.51 -7.28 1.48
CA MET A 114 -17.77 -6.00 0.80
C MET A 114 -17.72 -4.82 1.77
N LYS A 115 -18.28 -4.95 2.97
CA LYS A 115 -18.17 -3.92 4.01
C LYS A 115 -16.71 -3.64 4.37
N LYS A 116 -15.89 -4.69 4.52
CA LYS A 116 -14.46 -4.55 4.79
C LYS A 116 -13.73 -3.85 3.64
N ALA A 117 -14.03 -4.20 2.40
CA ALA A 117 -13.45 -3.58 1.22
C ALA A 117 -13.78 -2.09 1.13
N VAL A 118 -15.03 -1.70 1.37
CA VAL A 118 -15.46 -0.29 1.40
C VAL A 118 -14.75 0.48 2.52
N ALA A 119 -14.70 -0.08 3.73
CA ALA A 119 -14.02 0.56 4.86
C ALA A 119 -12.50 0.77 4.58
N GLY A 120 -11.86 -0.20 3.94
CA GLY A 120 -10.47 -0.07 3.49
C GLY A 120 -10.30 1.03 2.45
N ALA A 121 -11.19 1.09 1.46
CA ALA A 121 -11.19 2.12 0.42
C ALA A 121 -11.42 3.53 1.02
N GLU A 122 -12.36 3.66 1.94
CA GLU A 122 -12.62 4.93 2.64
C GLU A 122 -11.43 5.40 3.47
N ARG A 123 -10.72 4.48 4.12
CA ARG A 123 -9.48 4.82 4.82
C ARG A 123 -8.43 5.34 3.84
N GLU A 124 -8.15 4.60 2.77
CA GLU A 124 -7.15 5.00 1.77
C GLU A 124 -7.49 6.34 1.11
N GLN A 125 -8.77 6.56 0.80
CA GLN A 125 -9.23 7.84 0.28
C GLN A 125 -8.98 8.99 1.28
N ARG A 126 -9.28 8.80 2.57
CA ARG A 126 -8.98 9.81 3.60
C ARG A 126 -7.49 10.10 3.72
N GLU A 127 -6.65 9.05 3.61
CA GLU A 127 -5.19 9.18 3.66
C GLU A 127 -4.58 9.85 2.43
N GLY A 128 -5.32 10.00 1.33
CA GLY A 128 -4.89 10.73 0.15
C GLY A 128 -4.69 9.89 -1.11
N ALA A 129 -5.08 8.62 -1.10
CA ALA A 129 -5.05 7.81 -2.31
C ALA A 129 -6.04 8.34 -3.36
N SER A 130 -5.60 8.44 -4.60
CA SER A 130 -6.43 8.88 -5.74
C SER A 130 -7.26 7.76 -6.35
N GLY A 131 -7.06 6.53 -5.92
CA GLY A 131 -7.78 5.35 -6.37
C GLY A 131 -7.29 4.11 -5.66
N LYS A 132 -7.79 2.95 -6.09
CA LYS A 132 -7.45 1.64 -5.54
C LYS A 132 -7.38 0.62 -6.65
N TRP A 133 -6.48 -0.35 -6.52
CA TRP A 133 -6.47 -1.53 -7.36
C TRP A 133 -7.42 -2.60 -6.80
N VAL A 134 -8.13 -3.29 -7.67
CA VAL A 134 -9.03 -4.41 -7.32
C VAL A 134 -8.63 -5.66 -8.09
N ALA A 135 -8.64 -6.81 -7.42
CA ALA A 135 -8.28 -8.09 -8.03
C ALA A 135 -9.36 -8.61 -9.01
N HIS A 136 -10.60 -8.15 -8.88
CA HIS A 136 -11.71 -8.63 -9.68
C HIS A 136 -12.59 -7.47 -10.16
N TRP A 137 -12.99 -7.48 -11.42
CA TRP A 137 -13.76 -6.40 -12.07
C TRP A 137 -15.08 -6.06 -11.35
N LYS A 138 -15.76 -7.03 -10.75
CA LYS A 138 -16.98 -6.80 -9.95
C LYS A 138 -16.75 -5.91 -8.74
N MET A 139 -15.51 -5.79 -8.27
CA MET A 139 -15.17 -4.91 -7.16
C MET A 139 -15.15 -3.44 -7.53
N VAL A 140 -15.03 -3.11 -8.82
CA VAL A 140 -15.05 -1.71 -9.29
C VAL A 140 -16.33 -1.00 -8.82
N HIS A 141 -17.49 -1.63 -8.97
CA HIS A 141 -18.78 -1.04 -8.54
C HIS A 141 -18.91 -0.90 -7.03
N ILE A 142 -18.13 -1.66 -6.26
CA ILE A 142 -18.15 -1.65 -4.80
C ILE A 142 -17.27 -0.51 -4.26
N VAL A 143 -16.07 -0.34 -4.80
CA VAL A 143 -15.08 0.58 -4.23
C VAL A 143 -15.06 1.97 -4.91
N ARG A 144 -15.35 2.04 -6.21
CA ARG A 144 -15.33 3.30 -6.99
C ARG A 144 -16.22 4.41 -6.39
N PRO A 145 -17.44 4.13 -5.87
CA PRO A 145 -18.28 5.15 -5.26
C PRO A 145 -17.63 5.91 -4.10
N VAL A 146 -16.60 5.34 -3.45
CA VAL A 146 -15.85 6.02 -2.38
C VAL A 146 -15.17 7.28 -2.92
N TRP A 147 -14.52 7.18 -4.09
CA TRP A 147 -13.85 8.33 -4.72
C TRP A 147 -14.82 9.23 -5.46
N GLU A 148 -15.87 8.70 -6.06
CA GLU A 148 -16.92 9.50 -6.70
C GLU A 148 -17.61 10.44 -5.72
N ARG A 149 -17.89 9.96 -4.49
CA ARG A 149 -18.45 10.80 -3.41
C ARG A 149 -17.50 11.91 -2.93
N ALA A 150 -16.19 11.72 -3.09
CA ALA A 150 -15.21 12.75 -2.75
C ALA A 150 -15.25 13.95 -3.71
N GLY A 151 -15.85 13.82 -4.89
CA GLY A 151 -16.08 14.91 -5.82
C GLY A 151 -14.82 15.49 -6.47
N GLN A 152 -13.68 14.80 -6.35
CA GLN A 152 -12.38 15.22 -6.91
C GLN A 152 -11.91 14.21 -7.94
N ALA A 153 -11.30 14.70 -9.03
CA ALA A 153 -10.72 13.84 -10.07
C ALA A 153 -9.57 12.98 -9.54
N ASN A 154 -8.79 13.52 -8.61
CA ASN A 154 -7.71 12.84 -7.88
C ASN A 154 -7.36 13.64 -6.62
N GLN A 155 -6.39 13.15 -5.85
CA GLN A 155 -5.94 13.80 -4.62
C GLN A 155 -4.49 14.30 -4.70
N ALA A 156 -3.95 14.45 -5.89
CA ALA A 156 -2.61 14.97 -6.11
C ALA A 156 -2.49 16.43 -5.61
N GLY A 157 -1.33 16.75 -5.03
CA GLY A 157 -1.05 18.09 -4.52
C GLY A 157 -1.60 18.39 -3.11
N ARG A 158 -2.04 17.37 -2.37
CA ARG A 158 -2.32 17.54 -0.94
C ARG A 158 -1.05 17.93 -0.20
N ALA A 159 -1.21 18.84 0.77
CA ALA A 159 -0.10 19.27 1.61
C ALA A 159 0.29 18.16 2.61
N PHE A 160 1.51 17.66 2.48
CA PHE A 160 2.15 16.75 3.43
C PHE A 160 3.53 17.31 3.82
N PRO A 161 4.10 16.90 4.95
CA PRO A 161 5.50 17.19 5.26
C PRO A 161 6.41 16.69 4.13
N ALA A 162 7.52 17.37 3.91
CA ALA A 162 8.50 16.94 2.92
C ALA A 162 9.00 15.53 3.22
N LEU A 163 9.30 14.78 2.16
CA LEU A 163 9.95 13.48 2.31
C LEU A 163 11.38 13.67 2.81
N THR A 164 11.75 12.95 3.84
CA THR A 164 13.06 12.97 4.47
C THR A 164 13.74 11.60 4.38
N TYR A 165 15.04 11.56 4.61
CA TYR A 165 15.86 10.34 4.59
C TYR A 165 16.80 10.37 5.80
N THR A 166 16.22 10.19 6.98
CA THR A 166 16.92 10.20 8.25
C THR A 166 17.00 8.78 8.85
N PRO A 167 17.87 8.55 9.83
CA PRO A 167 17.87 7.28 10.57
C PRO A 167 16.52 6.94 11.21
N GLU A 168 15.78 7.95 11.65
CA GLU A 168 14.45 7.80 12.24
C GLU A 168 13.42 7.33 11.19
N ASP A 169 13.52 7.83 9.96
CA ASP A 169 12.70 7.34 8.84
C ASP A 169 12.98 5.86 8.57
N ALA A 170 14.25 5.46 8.59
CA ALA A 170 14.65 4.07 8.42
C ALA A 170 14.14 3.19 9.56
N ALA A 171 14.29 3.61 10.81
CA ALA A 171 13.78 2.91 11.99
C ALA A 171 12.25 2.75 11.91
N GLY A 172 11.53 3.77 11.45
CA GLY A 172 10.09 3.75 11.27
C GLY A 172 9.62 2.69 10.26
N LEU A 173 10.41 2.42 9.22
CA LEU A 173 10.11 1.39 8.20
C LEU A 173 10.26 -0.05 8.72
N MET A 174 10.83 -0.23 9.89
CA MET A 174 11.05 -1.52 10.55
C MET A 174 10.39 -1.60 11.94
N MET A 175 9.60 -0.61 12.32
CA MET A 175 9.06 -0.47 13.66
C MET A 175 7.98 -1.52 13.95
N LEU A 176 8.26 -2.43 14.89
CA LEU A 176 7.28 -3.33 15.46
C LEU A 176 6.48 -2.63 16.58
N GLU A 177 5.19 -2.97 16.65
CA GLU A 177 4.32 -2.59 17.75
C GLU A 177 3.84 -3.83 18.53
N PRO A 178 3.48 -3.70 19.81
CA PRO A 178 2.91 -4.81 20.56
C PRO A 178 1.62 -5.31 19.88
N ALA A 179 1.62 -6.60 19.54
CA ALA A 179 0.45 -7.27 18.97
C ALA A 179 0.57 -8.79 19.21
N PRO A 180 -0.54 -9.55 19.13
CA PRO A 180 -0.53 -10.97 19.41
C PRO A 180 0.41 -11.76 18.49
N ARG A 181 1.14 -12.71 19.09
CA ARG A 181 1.94 -13.74 18.42
C ARG A 181 1.48 -15.08 18.95
N THR A 182 0.84 -15.88 18.11
CA THR A 182 0.21 -17.14 18.56
C THR A 182 0.51 -18.28 17.61
N ILE A 183 0.47 -19.51 18.12
CA ILE A 183 0.58 -20.71 17.30
C ILE A 183 -0.55 -20.76 16.25
N ALA A 184 -1.74 -20.28 16.57
CA ALA A 184 -2.85 -20.20 15.61
C ALA A 184 -2.48 -19.28 14.44
N GLY A 185 -1.91 -18.09 14.71
CA GLY A 185 -1.45 -17.19 13.66
C GLY A 185 -0.36 -17.79 12.77
N ALA A 186 0.58 -18.54 13.35
CA ALA A 186 1.59 -19.25 12.57
C ALA A 186 0.96 -20.35 11.69
N ARG A 187 -0.02 -21.10 12.20
CA ARG A 187 -0.76 -22.08 11.41
C ARG A 187 -1.55 -21.44 10.27
N ASP A 188 -2.19 -20.31 10.51
CA ASP A 188 -2.90 -19.57 9.47
C ASP A 188 -1.95 -19.16 8.33
N LEU A 189 -0.76 -18.65 8.66
CA LEU A 189 0.24 -18.27 7.68
C LEU A 189 0.75 -19.47 6.87
N LEU A 190 1.06 -20.59 7.53
CA LEU A 190 1.45 -21.82 6.88
C LEU A 190 0.33 -22.38 5.97
N SER A 191 -0.91 -22.31 6.42
CA SER A 191 -2.07 -22.74 5.62
C SER A 191 -2.19 -21.91 4.33
N VAL A 192 -2.02 -20.59 4.41
CA VAL A 192 -2.03 -19.72 3.23
C VAL A 192 -0.88 -20.09 2.29
N ALA A 193 0.33 -20.27 2.81
CA ALA A 193 1.50 -20.64 2.01
C ALA A 193 1.29 -21.96 1.25
N LEU A 194 0.74 -22.99 1.92
CA LEU A 194 0.43 -24.29 1.32
C LEU A 194 -0.67 -24.22 0.25
N GLN A 195 -1.59 -23.27 0.35
CA GLN A 195 -2.67 -23.10 -0.64
C GLN A 195 -2.21 -22.33 -1.89
N TYR A 196 -1.16 -21.53 -1.76
CA TYR A 196 -0.60 -20.75 -2.87
C TYR A 196 0.54 -21.48 -3.60
N GLY A 197 1.20 -22.44 -2.97
CA GLY A 197 2.25 -23.29 -3.55
C GLY A 197 1.67 -24.50 -4.25
#